data_13850bd373f30ef7f365e1da65ab1afe
#
_entry.id   13850bd373f30ef7f365e1da65ab1afe
#
_cell.length_a   1.000
_cell.length_b   1.000
_cell.length_c   1.000
_cell.angle_alpha   90.00
_cell.angle_beta   90.00
_cell.angle_gamma   90.00
#
_symmetry.space_group_name_H-M   'P 1'
#
loop_
_entity.id
_entity.type
_entity.pdbx_description
1 polymer ?
#
loop_
_entity_poly.entity_id
_entity_poly.type
_entity_poly.pdbx_seq_one_letter_code
_entity_poly.pdbx_strand_id
1 'polypeptide(L)'
;MNKLIKIIYLVCTFSLLFLCVKGQPDLREMKKADSLYFAQDWVNAKKAYESVLTDTSRNGIAWNRLGFANYSTGNYKAALNDYGKALAAKPASPVKASVYSHMARIYALEDKKSEALGNIDSAAAYGYLVFAELDSLKDFNSIRNDDGFKKLREKVYLAANPCMADPRAREFDFWAGRWDVYASGTNILVGHSLVEVVSGGCALLENWASLGNVSTGKSLNFIDNAGDMWRQCWVGSFPKSKQDFVNGVYKDGAMRFTYSAADAQGRTITGRFIFFNEGPDKVRQLNETSADGGKTWVTSYDFTYIREKN
;
A
#
# COMPACT_ATOMS: atom_id res chain seq x y z
N MET A 1 87.83 -1.20 -37.37
CA MET A 1 86.47 -0.73 -37.62
C MET A 1 85.60 -1.18 -36.46
N ASN A 2 85.58 -0.44 -35.40
CA ASN A 2 84.70 -0.74 -34.21
C ASN A 2 83.95 0.46 -33.85
N LYS A 3 82.63 0.40 -34.02
CA LYS A 3 81.74 1.45 -33.54
C LYS A 3 81.28 1.11 -32.11
N LEU A 4 81.73 1.92 -31.15
CA LEU A 4 81.24 1.92 -29.77
C LEU A 4 79.79 2.40 -29.75
N ILE A 5 78.89 1.58 -29.25
CA ILE A 5 77.51 1.95 -28.92
C ILE A 5 77.49 2.41 -27.48
N LYS A 6 77.27 3.71 -27.27
CA LYS A 6 77.02 4.29 -25.94
C LYS A 6 75.56 3.99 -25.55
N ILE A 7 75.39 3.15 -24.54
CA ILE A 7 74.09 2.93 -23.90
C ILE A 7 73.86 4.05 -22.89
N ILE A 8 72.91 4.95 -23.19
CA ILE A 8 72.43 5.95 -22.28
C ILE A 8 71.37 5.30 -21.40
N TYR A 9 71.66 5.11 -20.11
CA TYR A 9 70.65 4.73 -19.12
C TYR A 9 69.79 5.99 -18.80
N LEU A 10 68.56 6.00 -19.34
CA LEU A 10 67.55 6.99 -18.96
C LEU A 10 66.88 6.46 -17.69
N VAL A 11 67.27 7.01 -16.52
CA VAL A 11 66.62 6.74 -15.24
C VAL A 11 65.29 7.47 -15.26
N CYS A 12 64.22 6.82 -15.64
CA CYS A 12 62.85 7.29 -15.42
C CYS A 12 62.54 7.22 -13.91
N THR A 13 62.70 8.32 -13.21
CA THR A 13 62.11 8.49 -11.89
C THR A 13 60.59 8.58 -12.05
N PHE A 14 59.92 7.45 -11.78
CA PHE A 14 58.47 7.41 -11.68
C PHE A 14 58.08 8.08 -10.38
N SER A 15 57.85 9.38 -10.45
CA SER A 15 57.21 10.13 -9.35
C SER A 15 55.77 9.64 -9.31
N LEU A 16 55.48 8.70 -8.39
CA LEU A 16 54.11 8.35 -8.01
C LEU A 16 53.49 9.61 -7.39
N LEU A 17 52.82 10.38 -8.22
CA LEU A 17 51.83 11.34 -7.75
C LEU A 17 50.71 10.53 -7.11
N PHE A 18 50.80 10.36 -5.80
CA PHE A 18 49.61 10.04 -4.98
C PHE A 18 48.64 11.22 -5.14
N LEU A 19 47.81 11.18 -6.18
CA LEU A 19 46.57 11.94 -6.21
C LEU A 19 45.74 11.40 -5.03
N CYS A 20 45.87 12.08 -3.90
CA CYS A 20 44.98 11.91 -2.78
C CYS A 20 43.57 12.26 -3.31
N VAL A 21 42.82 11.25 -3.74
CA VAL A 21 41.41 11.43 -4.08
C VAL A 21 40.68 11.75 -2.78
N LYS A 22 40.78 13.01 -2.37
CA LYS A 22 39.92 13.58 -1.34
C LYS A 22 38.51 13.58 -1.90
N GLY A 23 37.69 12.59 -1.51
CA GLY A 23 36.31 12.71 -1.92
C GLY A 23 35.37 11.53 -1.72
N GLN A 24 35.83 10.32 -1.41
CA GLN A 24 34.92 9.26 -0.98
C GLN A 24 35.00 9.15 0.55
N PRO A 25 33.86 9.28 1.26
CA PRO A 25 33.86 9.02 2.71
C PRO A 25 34.32 7.59 2.94
N ASP A 26 35.10 7.38 4.01
CA ASP A 26 35.51 6.05 4.44
C ASP A 26 34.23 5.21 4.63
N LEU A 27 34.10 4.15 3.85
CA LEU A 27 32.94 3.25 3.89
C LEU A 27 32.70 2.69 5.31
N ARG A 28 33.76 2.55 6.10
CA ARG A 28 33.65 2.07 7.48
C ARG A 28 32.99 3.12 8.38
N GLU A 29 33.41 4.37 8.30
CA GLU A 29 32.83 5.45 9.08
C GLU A 29 31.40 5.77 8.63
N MET A 30 31.09 5.65 7.35
CA MET A 30 29.71 5.77 6.86
C MET A 30 28.82 4.67 7.43
N LYS A 31 29.27 3.40 7.44
CA LYS A 31 28.52 2.29 8.06
C LYS A 31 28.31 2.50 9.55
N LYS A 32 29.27 3.10 10.26
CA LYS A 32 29.13 3.44 11.67
C LYS A 32 28.05 4.52 11.87
N ALA A 33 28.05 5.56 11.03
CA ALA A 33 27.01 6.58 11.06
C ALA A 33 25.62 5.99 10.79
N ASP A 34 25.50 5.09 9.81
CA ASP A 34 24.27 4.38 9.50
C ASP A 34 23.81 3.50 10.67
N SER A 35 24.73 2.78 11.33
CA SER A 35 24.40 1.96 12.49
C SER A 35 23.84 2.80 13.66
N LEU A 36 24.43 3.93 13.93
CA LEU A 36 23.94 4.87 14.95
C LEU A 36 22.56 5.44 14.58
N TYR A 37 22.35 5.77 13.32
CA TYR A 37 21.07 6.24 12.81
C TYR A 37 19.96 5.20 13.00
N PHE A 38 20.20 3.94 12.62
CA PHE A 38 19.20 2.87 12.78
C PHE A 38 18.99 2.48 14.26
N ALA A 39 19.99 2.72 15.12
CA ALA A 39 19.84 2.61 16.56
C ALA A 39 19.10 3.81 17.19
N GLN A 40 18.71 4.81 16.39
CA GLN A 40 18.09 6.06 16.83
C GLN A 40 18.96 6.89 17.80
N ASP A 41 20.27 6.66 17.82
CA ASP A 41 21.23 7.49 18.55
C ASP A 41 21.53 8.76 17.75
N TRP A 42 20.55 9.66 17.75
CA TRP A 42 20.54 10.85 16.87
C TRP A 42 21.76 11.76 17.13
N VAL A 43 22.19 11.89 18.38
CA VAL A 43 23.33 12.75 18.76
C VAL A 43 24.63 12.21 18.18
N ASN A 44 24.87 10.92 18.30
CA ASN A 44 26.10 10.31 17.80
C ASN A 44 26.03 10.06 16.29
N ALA A 45 24.85 9.73 15.75
CA ALA A 45 24.63 9.64 14.30
C ALA A 45 24.95 10.97 13.61
N LYS A 46 24.44 12.09 14.13
CA LYS A 46 24.77 13.43 13.63
C LYS A 46 26.27 13.65 13.56
N LYS A 47 26.98 13.47 14.69
CA LYS A 47 28.46 13.65 14.76
C LYS A 47 29.19 12.76 13.74
N ALA A 48 28.74 11.51 13.60
CA ALA A 48 29.36 10.56 12.69
C ALA A 48 29.13 10.96 11.21
N TYR A 49 27.92 11.41 10.84
CA TYR A 49 27.67 11.91 9.48
C TYR A 49 28.43 13.22 9.20
N GLU A 50 28.49 14.16 10.16
CA GLU A 50 29.25 15.40 10.03
C GLU A 50 30.74 15.15 9.81
N SER A 51 31.31 14.08 10.39
CA SER A 51 32.73 13.73 10.21
C SER A 51 33.07 13.17 8.84
N VAL A 52 32.08 12.59 8.11
CA VAL A 52 32.31 11.92 6.82
C VAL A 52 31.72 12.67 5.62
N LEU A 53 30.76 13.58 5.85
CA LEU A 53 30.14 14.38 4.80
C LEU A 53 30.86 15.70 4.62
N THR A 54 31.17 16.02 3.38
CA THR A 54 31.69 17.33 2.96
C THR A 54 30.67 17.99 2.03
N ASP A 55 30.74 19.30 1.84
CA ASP A 55 29.81 20.04 0.97
C ASP A 55 29.79 19.54 -0.48
N THR A 56 30.84 18.85 -0.91
CA THR A 56 30.94 18.22 -2.23
C THR A 56 30.42 16.79 -2.28
N SER A 57 30.00 16.24 -1.15
CA SER A 57 29.51 14.85 -1.09
C SER A 57 28.19 14.68 -1.85
N ARG A 58 28.18 13.78 -2.82
CA ARG A 58 26.99 13.46 -3.63
C ARG A 58 26.14 12.32 -3.08
N ASN A 59 26.20 12.08 -1.78
CA ASN A 59 25.44 11.05 -1.11
C ASN A 59 24.13 11.61 -0.53
N GLY A 60 23.08 11.68 -1.36
CA GLY A 60 21.78 12.20 -0.95
C GLY A 60 21.11 11.41 0.18
N ILE A 61 21.38 10.11 0.31
CA ILE A 61 20.87 9.29 1.43
C ILE A 61 21.51 9.72 2.73
N ALA A 62 22.84 9.89 2.75
CA ALA A 62 23.57 10.28 3.97
C ALA A 62 23.17 11.70 4.40
N TRP A 63 23.03 12.64 3.48
CA TRP A 63 22.51 13.98 3.77
C TRP A 63 21.09 13.95 4.31
N ASN A 64 20.21 13.12 3.77
CA ASN A 64 18.84 12.95 4.30
C ASN A 64 18.86 12.40 5.73
N ARG A 65 19.72 11.43 6.02
CA ARG A 65 19.85 10.85 7.37
C ARG A 65 20.45 11.86 8.36
N LEU A 66 21.45 12.66 7.96
CA LEU A 66 21.97 13.76 8.78
C LEU A 66 20.88 14.79 9.06
N GLY A 67 20.13 15.18 8.05
CA GLY A 67 18.97 16.07 8.21
C GLY A 67 17.96 15.52 9.21
N PHE A 68 17.66 14.21 9.15
CA PHE A 68 16.74 13.59 10.10
C PHE A 68 17.31 13.53 11.54
N ALA A 69 18.61 13.29 11.71
CA ALA A 69 19.27 13.36 13.01
C ALA A 69 19.24 14.78 13.58
N ASN A 70 19.46 15.81 12.73
CA ASN A 70 19.31 17.20 13.13
C ASN A 70 17.85 17.55 13.50
N TYR A 71 16.86 17.09 12.72
CA TYR A 71 15.44 17.24 13.05
C TYR A 71 15.11 16.59 14.41
N SER A 72 15.53 15.35 14.63
CA SER A 72 15.25 14.59 15.85
C SER A 72 15.90 15.18 17.11
N THR A 73 16.93 16.02 16.95
CA THR A 73 17.57 16.79 18.02
C THR A 73 17.09 18.24 18.10
N GLY A 74 16.03 18.61 17.37
CA GLY A 74 15.43 19.96 17.39
C GLY A 74 16.18 21.01 16.58
N ASN A 75 17.22 20.63 15.82
CA ASN A 75 18.03 21.55 15.03
C ASN A 75 17.41 21.78 13.63
N TYR A 76 16.19 22.31 13.55
CA TYR A 76 15.39 22.40 12.32
C TYR A 76 16.08 23.16 11.20
N LYS A 77 16.75 24.27 11.50
CA LYS A 77 17.50 25.04 10.50
C LYS A 77 18.63 24.23 9.87
N ALA A 78 19.38 23.48 10.65
CA ALA A 78 20.43 22.58 10.15
C ALA A 78 19.82 21.45 9.33
N ALA A 79 18.73 20.84 9.80
CA ALA A 79 18.00 19.79 9.08
C ALA A 79 17.54 20.25 7.69
N LEU A 80 16.93 21.44 7.57
CA LEU A 80 16.51 21.99 6.27
C LEU A 80 17.70 22.22 5.32
N ASN A 81 18.85 22.67 5.85
CA ASN A 81 20.07 22.81 5.05
C ASN A 81 20.56 21.46 4.51
N ASP A 82 20.59 20.43 5.37
CA ASP A 82 21.05 19.09 5.00
C ASP A 82 20.10 18.43 3.99
N TYR A 83 18.79 18.63 4.14
CA TYR A 83 17.79 18.21 3.15
C TYR A 83 17.99 18.94 1.80
N GLY A 84 18.35 20.23 1.81
CA GLY A 84 18.74 20.96 0.61
C GLY A 84 19.95 20.31 -0.10
N LYS A 85 20.98 19.93 0.67
CA LYS A 85 22.16 19.19 0.14
C LYS A 85 21.79 17.81 -0.37
N ALA A 86 20.86 17.11 0.32
CA ALA A 86 20.33 15.83 -0.15
C ALA A 86 19.67 15.96 -1.54
N LEU A 87 18.83 16.96 -1.74
CA LEU A 87 18.18 17.22 -3.03
C LEU A 87 19.17 17.66 -4.11
N ALA A 88 20.16 18.50 -3.77
CA ALA A 88 21.23 18.93 -4.67
C ALA A 88 22.08 17.77 -5.20
N ALA A 89 22.20 16.69 -4.43
CA ALA A 89 22.86 15.45 -4.83
C ALA A 89 22.05 14.66 -5.90
N LYS A 90 20.86 15.14 -6.30
CA LYS A 90 19.96 14.51 -7.29
C LYS A 90 19.66 13.04 -6.98
N PRO A 91 19.17 12.70 -5.78
CA PRO A 91 18.93 11.32 -5.39
C PRO A 91 17.75 10.70 -6.15
N ALA A 92 17.60 9.38 -6.05
CA ALA A 92 16.44 8.66 -6.58
C ALA A 92 15.11 9.12 -5.93
N SER A 93 14.00 8.90 -6.63
CA SER A 93 12.66 9.36 -6.21
C SER A 93 12.29 8.99 -4.77
N PRO A 94 12.54 7.77 -4.25
CA PRO A 94 12.19 7.46 -2.86
C PRO A 94 12.93 8.33 -1.82
N VAL A 95 14.17 8.72 -2.11
CA VAL A 95 14.93 9.62 -1.23
C VAL A 95 14.38 11.03 -1.30
N LYS A 96 14.00 11.52 -2.51
CA LYS A 96 13.33 12.82 -2.66
C LYS A 96 12.00 12.85 -1.89
N ALA A 97 11.20 11.80 -2.02
CA ALA A 97 9.93 11.66 -1.29
C ALA A 97 10.14 11.78 0.22
N SER A 98 11.13 11.05 0.76
CA SER A 98 11.51 11.11 2.17
C SER A 98 11.98 12.51 2.59
N VAL A 99 12.84 13.15 1.80
CA VAL A 99 13.35 14.50 2.09
C VAL A 99 12.20 15.51 2.17
N TYR A 100 11.32 15.52 1.16
CA TYR A 100 10.19 16.45 1.14
C TYR A 100 9.22 16.19 2.29
N SER A 101 8.95 14.92 2.63
CA SER A 101 8.11 14.58 3.78
C SER A 101 8.71 15.10 5.10
N HIS A 102 10.01 14.97 5.30
CA HIS A 102 10.68 15.51 6.48
C HIS A 102 10.71 17.04 6.53
N MET A 103 10.91 17.70 5.39
CA MET A 103 10.82 19.17 5.31
C MET A 103 9.41 19.66 5.64
N ALA A 104 8.37 18.95 5.15
CA ALA A 104 6.98 19.27 5.47
C ALA A 104 6.71 19.24 6.97
N ARG A 105 7.27 18.26 7.70
CA ARG A 105 7.15 18.16 9.16
C ARG A 105 7.74 19.38 9.87
N ILE A 106 8.93 19.81 9.46
CA ILE A 106 9.57 21.00 10.05
C ILE A 106 8.74 22.26 9.79
N TYR A 107 8.28 22.46 8.55
CA TYR A 107 7.48 23.62 8.21
C TYR A 107 6.15 23.64 8.95
N ALA A 108 5.52 22.48 9.17
CA ALA A 108 4.29 22.39 9.97
C ALA A 108 4.53 22.74 11.45
N LEU A 109 5.68 22.31 12.03
CA LEU A 109 6.08 22.68 13.40
C LEU A 109 6.42 24.16 13.53
N GLU A 110 6.84 24.82 12.47
CA GLU A 110 7.16 26.26 12.43
C GLU A 110 5.94 27.11 12.02
N ASP A 111 4.72 26.53 11.93
CA ASP A 111 3.48 27.17 11.46
C ASP A 111 3.56 27.77 10.04
N LYS A 112 4.50 27.27 9.23
CA LYS A 112 4.67 27.62 7.83
C LYS A 112 3.80 26.72 6.94
N LYS A 113 2.48 26.94 7.02
CA LYS A 113 1.48 26.09 6.39
C LYS A 113 1.69 25.91 4.88
N SER A 114 1.91 26.99 4.15
CA SER A 114 2.07 26.94 2.69
C SER A 114 3.26 26.08 2.27
N GLU A 115 4.39 26.24 2.96
CA GLU A 115 5.60 25.47 2.72
C GLU A 115 5.40 24.00 3.11
N ALA A 116 4.70 23.72 4.24
CA ALA A 116 4.37 22.37 4.65
C ALA A 116 3.53 21.66 3.60
N LEU A 117 2.44 22.28 3.12
CA LEU A 117 1.57 21.71 2.09
C LEU A 117 2.31 21.51 0.75
N GLY A 118 3.12 22.47 0.31
CA GLY A 118 3.92 22.34 -0.90
C GLY A 118 4.95 21.20 -0.83
N ASN A 119 5.51 20.95 0.36
CA ASN A 119 6.44 19.85 0.55
C ASN A 119 5.70 18.49 0.63
N ILE A 120 4.49 18.40 1.20
CA ILE A 120 3.65 17.19 1.14
C ILE A 120 3.31 16.87 -0.33
N ASP A 121 2.92 17.87 -1.11
CA ASP A 121 2.60 17.66 -2.53
C ASP A 121 3.81 17.18 -3.33
N SER A 122 4.99 17.77 -3.06
CA SER A 122 6.25 17.33 -3.66
C SER A 122 6.61 15.91 -3.25
N ALA A 123 6.45 15.54 -1.97
CA ALA A 123 6.68 14.18 -1.51
C ALA A 123 5.77 13.18 -2.25
N ALA A 124 4.48 13.49 -2.37
CA ALA A 124 3.51 12.68 -3.11
C ALA A 124 3.89 12.50 -4.58
N ALA A 125 4.36 13.56 -5.24
CA ALA A 125 4.81 13.52 -6.64
C ALA A 125 6.03 12.60 -6.85
N TYR A 126 6.84 12.38 -5.80
CA TYR A 126 7.96 11.43 -5.84
C TYR A 126 7.63 10.05 -5.24
N GLY A 127 6.34 9.76 -5.00
CA GLY A 127 5.88 8.45 -4.58
C GLY A 127 5.84 8.24 -3.06
N TYR A 128 5.65 9.31 -2.27
CA TYR A 128 5.33 9.17 -0.85
C TYR A 128 3.92 8.60 -0.67
N LEU A 129 3.82 7.43 -0.07
CA LEU A 129 2.56 6.68 0.09
C LEU A 129 2.18 6.43 1.56
N VAL A 130 2.90 7.02 2.53
CA VAL A 130 2.70 6.74 3.96
C VAL A 130 1.67 7.70 4.54
N PHE A 131 0.42 7.59 4.07
CA PHE A 131 -0.70 8.45 4.53
C PHE A 131 -0.96 8.34 6.04
N ALA A 132 -0.65 7.18 6.65
CA ALA A 132 -0.77 6.97 8.09
C ALA A 132 0.12 7.92 8.90
N GLU A 133 1.27 8.36 8.38
CA GLU A 133 2.10 9.38 9.02
C GLU A 133 1.41 10.75 9.02
N LEU A 134 0.70 11.10 7.94
CA LEU A 134 -0.08 12.33 7.87
C LEU A 134 -1.19 12.35 8.94
N ASP A 135 -1.76 11.20 9.25
CA ASP A 135 -2.82 11.04 10.25
C ASP A 135 -2.28 11.05 11.69
N SER A 136 -1.12 10.43 11.95
CA SER A 136 -0.65 10.11 13.29
C SER A 136 0.45 11.03 13.82
N LEU A 137 1.30 11.60 12.97
CA LEU A 137 2.42 12.42 13.42
C LEU A 137 1.95 13.74 14.04
N LYS A 138 2.42 14.02 15.24
CA LYS A 138 2.09 15.26 15.98
C LYS A 138 2.58 16.52 15.27
N ASP A 139 3.60 16.39 14.43
CA ASP A 139 4.18 17.49 13.65
C ASP A 139 3.13 18.20 12.79
N PHE A 140 2.13 17.48 12.31
CA PHE A 140 1.06 18.01 11.46
C PHE A 140 -0.17 18.54 12.23
N ASN A 141 -0.15 18.57 13.58
CA ASN A 141 -1.33 18.95 14.37
C ASN A 141 -1.83 20.35 14.03
N SER A 142 -0.94 21.32 13.77
CA SER A 142 -1.29 22.70 13.45
C SER A 142 -2.06 22.85 12.11
N ILE A 143 -1.82 21.93 11.17
CA ILE A 143 -2.39 21.99 9.83
C ILE A 143 -3.38 20.86 9.51
N ARG A 144 -3.57 19.90 10.42
CA ARG A 144 -4.38 18.68 10.16
C ARG A 144 -5.83 18.99 9.77
N ASN A 145 -6.40 20.06 10.30
CA ASN A 145 -7.77 20.47 10.02
C ASN A 145 -7.90 21.35 8.76
N ASP A 146 -6.78 21.76 8.16
CA ASP A 146 -6.78 22.57 6.94
C ASP A 146 -7.30 21.76 5.73
N ASP A 147 -8.13 22.40 4.90
CA ASP A 147 -8.73 21.72 3.73
C ASP A 147 -7.69 21.33 2.66
N GLY A 148 -6.62 22.10 2.52
CA GLY A 148 -5.50 21.76 1.64
C GLY A 148 -4.78 20.51 2.14
N PHE A 149 -4.56 20.40 3.46
CA PHE A 149 -3.97 19.20 4.06
C PHE A 149 -4.86 17.97 3.85
N LYS A 150 -6.17 18.07 4.10
CA LYS A 150 -7.13 16.97 3.88
C LYS A 150 -7.12 16.49 2.43
N LYS A 151 -7.09 17.40 1.46
CA LYS A 151 -6.99 17.07 0.03
C LYS A 151 -5.68 16.34 -0.31
N LEU A 152 -4.55 16.80 0.22
CA LEU A 152 -3.26 16.14 0.01
C LEU A 152 -3.19 14.77 0.69
N ARG A 153 -3.71 14.66 1.90
CA ARG A 153 -3.84 13.38 2.61
C ARG A 153 -4.67 12.39 1.79
N GLU A 154 -5.80 12.82 1.24
CA GLU A 154 -6.62 11.99 0.36
C GLU A 154 -5.88 11.59 -0.92
N LYS A 155 -5.17 12.52 -1.56
CA LYS A 155 -4.32 12.23 -2.72
C LYS A 155 -3.28 11.14 -2.41
N VAL A 156 -2.59 11.22 -1.27
CA VAL A 156 -1.62 10.21 -0.83
C VAL A 156 -2.31 8.89 -0.51
N TYR A 157 -3.48 8.91 0.12
CA TYR A 157 -4.27 7.73 0.42
C TYR A 157 -4.69 6.98 -0.84
N LEU A 158 -5.25 7.67 -1.84
CA LEU A 158 -5.67 7.07 -3.10
C LEU A 158 -4.47 6.56 -3.92
N ALA A 159 -3.33 7.24 -3.88
CA ALA A 159 -2.10 6.76 -4.51
C ALA A 159 -1.56 5.47 -3.85
N ALA A 160 -1.70 5.35 -2.52
CA ALA A 160 -1.35 4.15 -1.78
C ALA A 160 -2.36 3.01 -1.94
N ASN A 161 -3.62 3.34 -2.27
CA ASN A 161 -4.75 2.41 -2.37
C ASN A 161 -5.48 2.64 -3.71
N PRO A 162 -4.86 2.32 -4.85
CA PRO A 162 -5.39 2.68 -6.17
C PRO A 162 -6.78 2.09 -6.46
N CYS A 163 -7.10 0.91 -5.89
CA CYS A 163 -8.42 0.32 -6.05
C CYS A 163 -9.54 1.12 -5.35
N MET A 164 -9.21 1.99 -4.39
CA MET A 164 -10.19 2.90 -3.78
C MET A 164 -10.66 3.99 -4.76
N ALA A 165 -9.82 4.33 -5.75
CA ALA A 165 -10.15 5.29 -6.81
C ALA A 165 -10.76 4.62 -8.06
N ASP A 166 -10.73 3.30 -8.16
CA ASP A 166 -11.29 2.57 -9.29
C ASP A 166 -12.79 2.32 -9.08
N PRO A 167 -13.69 2.91 -9.90
CA PRO A 167 -15.12 2.69 -9.78
C PRO A 167 -15.53 1.22 -9.88
N ARG A 168 -14.82 0.42 -10.68
CA ARG A 168 -15.11 -1.01 -10.84
C ARG A 168 -14.82 -1.80 -9.56
N ALA A 169 -13.72 -1.47 -8.86
CA ALA A 169 -13.40 -2.08 -7.58
C ALA A 169 -14.40 -1.70 -6.47
N ARG A 170 -15.29 -0.72 -6.71
CA ARG A 170 -16.35 -0.28 -5.77
C ARG A 170 -17.74 -0.86 -6.09
N GLU A 171 -17.88 -1.58 -7.23
CA GLU A 171 -19.18 -2.12 -7.68
C GLU A 171 -19.82 -3.09 -6.68
N PHE A 172 -19.04 -3.75 -5.83
CA PHE A 172 -19.53 -4.71 -4.84
C PHE A 172 -19.54 -4.19 -3.40
N ASP A 173 -19.18 -2.92 -3.19
CA ASP A 173 -19.12 -2.29 -1.86
C ASP A 173 -20.48 -2.22 -1.15
N PHE A 174 -21.59 -2.31 -1.89
CA PHE A 174 -22.92 -2.35 -1.30
C PHE A 174 -23.11 -3.53 -0.33
N TRP A 175 -22.27 -4.58 -0.46
CA TRP A 175 -22.28 -5.74 0.42
C TRP A 175 -21.32 -5.60 1.62
N ALA A 176 -20.46 -4.58 1.65
CA ALA A 176 -19.57 -4.36 2.80
C ALA A 176 -20.36 -3.98 4.06
N GLY A 177 -20.04 -4.60 5.21
CA GLY A 177 -20.68 -4.32 6.49
C GLY A 177 -20.90 -5.54 7.36
N ARG A 178 -21.66 -5.34 8.45
CA ARG A 178 -22.12 -6.40 9.36
C ARG A 178 -23.57 -6.72 9.07
N TRP A 179 -23.89 -8.00 9.02
CA TRP A 179 -25.17 -8.49 8.55
C TRP A 179 -25.75 -9.62 9.41
N ASP A 180 -27.00 -9.47 9.78
CA ASP A 180 -27.90 -10.57 10.15
C ASP A 180 -28.48 -11.19 8.89
N VAL A 181 -28.36 -12.49 8.72
CA VAL A 181 -28.73 -13.21 7.50
C VAL A 181 -29.91 -14.11 7.75
N TYR A 182 -30.99 -13.90 7.01
CA TYR A 182 -32.24 -14.63 7.12
C TYR A 182 -32.52 -15.49 5.90
N ALA A 183 -33.22 -16.60 6.06
CA ALA A 183 -33.83 -17.28 4.92
C ALA A 183 -34.88 -16.35 4.29
N SER A 184 -34.75 -16.07 2.99
CA SER A 184 -35.57 -15.07 2.32
C SER A 184 -37.07 -15.34 2.42
N GLY A 185 -37.85 -14.30 2.66
CA GLY A 185 -39.29 -14.41 2.87
C GLY A 185 -39.71 -15.00 4.23
N THR A 186 -38.76 -15.19 5.14
CA THR A 186 -39.02 -15.68 6.52
C THR A 186 -38.33 -14.81 7.58
N ASN A 187 -38.63 -15.06 8.84
CA ASN A 187 -37.93 -14.47 9.98
C ASN A 187 -36.89 -15.45 10.59
N ILE A 188 -36.46 -16.44 9.84
CA ILE A 188 -35.50 -17.45 10.32
C ILE A 188 -34.10 -16.89 10.11
N LEU A 189 -33.41 -16.55 11.21
CA LEU A 189 -32.01 -16.15 11.21
C LEU A 189 -31.15 -17.39 10.96
N VAL A 190 -30.35 -17.38 9.89
CA VAL A 190 -29.52 -18.53 9.48
C VAL A 190 -28.06 -18.32 9.77
N GLY A 191 -27.62 -17.08 10.01
CA GLY A 191 -26.23 -16.80 10.31
C GLY A 191 -25.94 -15.30 10.39
N HIS A 192 -24.64 -15.01 10.58
CA HIS A 192 -24.08 -13.68 10.58
C HIS A 192 -22.94 -13.58 9.54
N SER A 193 -22.80 -12.42 8.92
CA SER A 193 -21.72 -12.16 7.99
C SER A 193 -21.05 -10.82 8.26
N LEU A 194 -19.72 -10.80 8.34
CA LEU A 194 -18.91 -9.59 8.33
C LEU A 194 -18.19 -9.50 6.98
N VAL A 195 -18.47 -8.48 6.21
CA VAL A 195 -17.83 -8.21 4.91
C VAL A 195 -16.99 -6.95 5.02
N GLU A 196 -15.68 -7.09 4.81
CA GLU A 196 -14.70 -6.02 4.97
C GLU A 196 -14.02 -5.69 3.64
N VAL A 197 -13.84 -4.40 3.39
CA VAL A 197 -12.98 -3.93 2.28
C VAL A 197 -11.53 -4.10 2.71
N VAL A 198 -10.77 -4.90 1.99
CA VAL A 198 -9.38 -5.25 2.34
C VAL A 198 -8.42 -4.99 1.19
N SER A 199 -7.12 -5.23 1.40
CA SER A 199 -6.07 -5.12 0.37
C SER A 199 -6.07 -3.75 -0.34
N GLY A 200 -6.19 -2.66 0.43
CA GLY A 200 -6.21 -1.30 -0.14
C GLY A 200 -7.39 -1.04 -1.06
N GLY A 201 -8.52 -1.68 -0.79
CA GLY A 201 -9.75 -1.56 -1.58
C GLY A 201 -9.86 -2.53 -2.75
N CYS A 202 -8.85 -3.37 -3.00
CA CYS A 202 -8.86 -4.28 -4.15
C CYS A 202 -9.67 -5.56 -3.94
N ALA A 203 -10.14 -5.82 -2.72
CA ALA A 203 -10.91 -7.02 -2.42
C ALA A 203 -11.92 -6.79 -1.28
N LEU A 204 -12.95 -7.63 -1.26
CA LEU A 204 -13.86 -7.80 -0.14
C LEU A 204 -13.61 -9.17 0.50
N LEU A 205 -13.46 -9.20 1.82
CA LEU A 205 -13.34 -10.41 2.61
C LEU A 205 -14.61 -10.62 3.42
N GLU A 206 -15.34 -11.70 3.14
CA GLU A 206 -16.46 -12.14 3.97
C GLU A 206 -15.98 -13.10 5.05
N ASN A 207 -16.50 -12.94 6.25
CA ASN A 207 -16.42 -13.86 7.37
C ASN A 207 -17.84 -14.31 7.72
N TRP A 208 -18.20 -15.52 7.31
CA TRP A 208 -19.51 -16.14 7.54
C TRP A 208 -19.53 -17.03 8.78
N ALA A 209 -20.60 -16.96 9.56
CA ALA A 209 -20.88 -17.87 10.66
C ALA A 209 -22.36 -18.32 10.62
N SER A 210 -22.60 -19.63 10.45
CA SER A 210 -23.95 -20.22 10.47
C SER A 210 -24.46 -20.38 11.90
N LEU A 211 -25.74 -20.18 12.13
CA LEU A 211 -26.41 -20.46 13.42
C LEU A 211 -27.00 -21.86 13.50
N GLY A 212 -27.37 -22.46 12.38
CA GLY A 212 -28.00 -23.80 12.38
C GLY A 212 -27.06 -24.96 12.52
N ASN A 213 -25.74 -24.70 12.40
CA ASN A 213 -24.68 -25.71 12.52
C ASN A 213 -23.36 -25.01 12.82
N VAL A 214 -22.30 -25.78 13.13
CA VAL A 214 -20.95 -25.21 13.37
C VAL A 214 -20.21 -24.79 12.11
N SER A 215 -20.91 -24.59 10.99
CA SER A 215 -20.31 -24.21 9.72
C SER A 215 -19.92 -22.74 9.73
N THR A 216 -18.67 -22.48 9.43
CA THR A 216 -18.12 -21.16 9.15
C THR A 216 -17.48 -21.17 7.78
N GLY A 217 -17.22 -19.99 7.23
CA GLY A 217 -16.49 -19.89 5.95
C GLY A 217 -16.00 -18.49 5.70
N LYS A 218 -15.17 -18.39 4.70
CA LYS A 218 -14.65 -17.11 4.22
C LYS A 218 -14.76 -17.06 2.71
N SER A 219 -15.08 -15.89 2.20
CA SER A 219 -14.92 -15.62 0.77
C SER A 219 -14.00 -14.44 0.53
N LEU A 220 -13.15 -14.53 -0.49
CA LEU A 220 -12.39 -13.42 -1.02
C LEU A 220 -12.95 -13.06 -2.39
N ASN A 221 -13.31 -11.78 -2.55
CA ASN A 221 -13.96 -11.25 -3.73
C ASN A 221 -13.08 -10.16 -4.34
N PHE A 222 -12.71 -10.27 -5.61
CA PHE A 222 -11.78 -9.38 -6.29
C PHE A 222 -11.97 -9.41 -7.81
N ILE A 223 -11.39 -8.43 -8.50
CA ILE A 223 -11.36 -8.43 -9.97
C ILE A 223 -10.18 -9.27 -10.42
N ASP A 224 -10.42 -10.32 -11.22
CA ASP A 224 -9.40 -11.23 -11.73
C ASP A 224 -8.74 -10.66 -12.99
N ASN A 225 -7.40 -10.64 -13.02
CA ASN A 225 -6.62 -10.18 -14.16
C ASN A 225 -6.87 -10.99 -15.45
N ALA A 226 -7.25 -12.26 -15.33
CA ALA A 226 -7.43 -13.14 -16.48
C ALA A 226 -8.62 -12.80 -17.37
N GLY A 227 -9.62 -12.08 -16.85
CA GLY A 227 -10.83 -11.74 -17.60
C GLY A 227 -11.37 -10.35 -17.31
N ASP A 228 -10.68 -9.60 -16.46
CA ASP A 228 -11.12 -8.29 -15.98
C ASP A 228 -12.57 -8.33 -15.44
N MET A 229 -12.91 -9.40 -14.72
CA MET A 229 -14.21 -9.67 -14.14
C MET A 229 -14.10 -9.98 -12.65
N TRP A 230 -15.16 -9.77 -11.91
CA TRP A 230 -15.25 -10.15 -10.52
C TRP A 230 -15.17 -11.66 -10.35
N ARG A 231 -14.51 -12.09 -9.31
CA ARG A 231 -14.37 -13.48 -8.86
C ARG A 231 -14.61 -13.56 -7.36
N GLN A 232 -15.28 -14.64 -6.94
CA GLN A 232 -15.36 -15.00 -5.54
C GLN A 232 -14.73 -16.38 -5.35
N CYS A 233 -13.85 -16.50 -4.37
CA CYS A 233 -13.32 -17.77 -3.88
C CYS A 233 -13.86 -18.01 -2.47
N TRP A 234 -14.72 -19.00 -2.31
CA TRP A 234 -15.28 -19.43 -1.04
C TRP A 234 -14.53 -20.62 -0.48
N VAL A 235 -14.29 -20.64 0.84
CA VAL A 235 -13.75 -21.78 1.58
C VAL A 235 -14.55 -21.94 2.88
N GLY A 236 -15.21 -23.09 3.04
CA GLY A 236 -15.96 -23.43 4.26
C GLY A 236 -15.09 -24.20 5.27
N SER A 237 -15.63 -24.47 6.43
CA SER A 237 -14.97 -25.17 7.54
C SER A 237 -14.88 -26.69 7.40
N PHE A 238 -15.32 -27.25 6.28
CA PHE A 238 -15.25 -28.69 6.00
C PHE A 238 -14.20 -29.01 4.93
N PRO A 239 -13.57 -30.20 4.96
CA PRO A 239 -12.62 -30.62 3.92
C PRO A 239 -13.24 -30.57 2.53
N LYS A 240 -12.50 -30.08 1.54
CA LYS A 240 -12.92 -29.98 0.14
C LYS A 240 -14.11 -29.03 -0.11
N SER A 241 -14.33 -28.05 0.77
CA SER A 241 -15.44 -27.08 0.68
C SER A 241 -15.14 -25.86 -0.17
N LYS A 242 -14.03 -25.85 -0.96
CA LYS A 242 -13.72 -24.74 -1.85
C LYS A 242 -14.72 -24.67 -3.01
N GLN A 243 -15.22 -23.46 -3.27
CA GLN A 243 -16.04 -23.13 -4.43
C GLN A 243 -15.54 -21.83 -5.08
N ASP A 244 -15.29 -21.87 -6.38
CA ASP A 244 -15.02 -20.67 -7.18
C ASP A 244 -16.29 -20.23 -7.90
N PHE A 245 -16.58 -18.92 -7.79
CA PHE A 245 -17.60 -18.23 -8.56
C PHE A 245 -16.87 -17.27 -9.51
N VAL A 246 -17.16 -17.36 -10.79
CA VAL A 246 -16.41 -16.69 -11.87
C VAL A 246 -17.33 -15.85 -12.74
N ASN A 247 -16.74 -15.10 -13.68
CA ASN A 247 -17.45 -14.25 -14.63
C ASN A 247 -18.37 -13.24 -13.93
N GLY A 248 -17.92 -12.69 -12.82
CA GLY A 248 -18.68 -11.74 -12.02
C GLY A 248 -18.86 -10.41 -12.74
N VAL A 249 -20.09 -9.96 -12.88
CA VAL A 249 -20.46 -8.70 -13.52
C VAL A 249 -21.51 -7.98 -12.68
N TYR A 250 -21.23 -6.70 -12.37
CA TYR A 250 -22.25 -5.83 -11.78
C TYR A 250 -23.10 -5.21 -12.88
N LYS A 251 -24.39 -5.51 -12.85
CA LYS A 251 -25.35 -4.98 -13.82
C LYS A 251 -26.75 -4.92 -13.21
N ASP A 252 -27.49 -3.86 -13.54
CA ASP A 252 -28.89 -3.68 -13.13
C ASP A 252 -29.07 -3.86 -11.60
N GLY A 253 -28.20 -3.22 -10.81
CA GLY A 253 -28.27 -3.26 -9.36
C GLY A 253 -27.91 -4.61 -8.72
N ALA A 254 -27.22 -5.52 -9.43
CA ALA A 254 -26.82 -6.79 -8.86
C ALA A 254 -25.45 -7.25 -9.35
N MET A 255 -24.66 -7.87 -8.46
CA MET A 255 -23.45 -8.61 -8.78
C MET A 255 -23.84 -10.05 -9.14
N ARG A 256 -23.43 -10.51 -10.32
CA ARG A 256 -23.81 -11.82 -10.87
C ARG A 256 -22.59 -12.64 -11.21
N PHE A 257 -22.51 -13.84 -10.65
CA PHE A 257 -21.47 -14.82 -10.94
C PHE A 257 -22.06 -16.06 -11.58
N THR A 258 -21.20 -16.83 -12.26
CA THR A 258 -21.46 -18.20 -12.69
C THR A 258 -20.47 -19.17 -12.04
N TYR A 259 -20.84 -20.44 -11.97
CA TYR A 259 -19.94 -21.51 -11.56
C TYR A 259 -20.34 -22.84 -12.15
N SER A 260 -19.42 -23.80 -12.12
CA SER A 260 -19.71 -25.20 -12.46
C SER A 260 -19.46 -26.06 -11.23
N ALA A 261 -20.31 -27.05 -11.01
CA ALA A 261 -20.18 -28.04 -9.96
C ALA A 261 -20.53 -29.43 -10.50
N ALA A 262 -20.34 -30.46 -9.72
CA ALA A 262 -20.83 -31.80 -10.03
C ALA A 262 -22.03 -32.15 -9.12
N ASP A 263 -23.07 -32.78 -9.68
CA ASP A 263 -24.15 -33.35 -8.88
C ASP A 263 -23.70 -34.67 -8.20
N ALA A 264 -24.60 -35.28 -7.42
CA ALA A 264 -24.32 -36.53 -6.72
C ALA A 264 -23.98 -37.71 -7.66
N GLN A 265 -24.34 -37.60 -8.93
CA GLN A 265 -24.05 -38.59 -9.98
C GLN A 265 -22.78 -38.22 -10.78
N GLY A 266 -22.06 -37.16 -10.41
CA GLY A 266 -20.85 -36.66 -11.10
C GLY A 266 -21.15 -35.92 -12.42
N ARG A 267 -22.40 -35.57 -12.74
CA ARG A 267 -22.75 -34.79 -13.93
C ARG A 267 -22.47 -33.31 -13.68
N THR A 268 -21.94 -32.62 -14.68
CA THR A 268 -21.70 -31.19 -14.57
C THR A 268 -23.03 -30.44 -14.49
N ILE A 269 -23.19 -29.62 -13.48
CA ILE A 269 -24.28 -28.64 -13.34
C ILE A 269 -23.69 -27.21 -13.45
N THR A 270 -24.47 -26.31 -14.03
CA THR A 270 -24.14 -24.89 -14.05
C THR A 270 -24.85 -24.18 -12.92
N GLY A 271 -24.16 -23.32 -12.22
CA GLY A 271 -24.73 -22.48 -11.18
C GLY A 271 -24.70 -21.00 -11.55
N ARG A 272 -25.66 -20.24 -11.00
CA ARG A 272 -25.65 -18.79 -10.96
C ARG A 272 -25.77 -18.31 -9.51
N PHE A 273 -24.99 -17.31 -9.19
CA PHE A 273 -24.90 -16.77 -7.85
C PHE A 273 -25.02 -15.24 -7.92
N ILE A 274 -26.03 -14.69 -7.29
CA ILE A 274 -26.45 -13.31 -7.50
C ILE A 274 -26.61 -12.61 -6.17
N PHE A 275 -26.04 -11.41 -6.06
CA PHE A 275 -26.23 -10.49 -4.94
C PHE A 275 -26.98 -9.26 -5.46
N PHE A 276 -28.22 -9.08 -5.05
CA PHE A 276 -29.02 -7.92 -5.38
C PHE A 276 -28.80 -6.83 -4.36
N ASN A 277 -28.45 -5.62 -4.83
CA ASN A 277 -28.40 -4.42 -4.01
C ASN A 277 -29.84 -3.91 -3.82
N GLU A 278 -30.44 -4.19 -2.67
CA GLU A 278 -31.80 -3.76 -2.31
C GLU A 278 -31.79 -2.51 -1.43
N GLY A 279 -30.69 -1.75 -1.42
CA GLY A 279 -30.48 -0.53 -0.67
C GLY A 279 -29.35 -0.62 0.36
N PRO A 280 -29.11 0.46 1.14
CA PRO A 280 -27.96 0.54 2.03
C PRO A 280 -27.96 -0.48 3.16
N ASP A 281 -29.15 -0.96 3.54
CA ASP A 281 -29.34 -1.84 4.70
C ASP A 281 -29.84 -3.23 4.33
N LYS A 282 -29.90 -3.53 3.03
CA LYS A 282 -30.44 -4.80 2.56
C LYS A 282 -29.74 -5.33 1.31
N VAL A 283 -29.33 -6.60 1.36
CA VAL A 283 -28.81 -7.34 0.21
C VAL A 283 -29.51 -8.69 0.15
N ARG A 284 -29.93 -9.14 -1.04
CA ARG A 284 -30.43 -10.50 -1.25
C ARG A 284 -29.39 -11.32 -1.98
N GLN A 285 -29.08 -12.51 -1.48
CA GLN A 285 -28.15 -13.45 -2.06
C GLN A 285 -28.90 -14.68 -2.56
N LEU A 286 -28.91 -14.93 -3.85
CA LEU A 286 -29.61 -16.05 -4.50
C LEU A 286 -28.61 -16.98 -5.16
N ASN A 287 -28.68 -18.26 -4.82
CA ASN A 287 -27.92 -19.32 -5.48
C ASN A 287 -28.87 -20.32 -6.16
N GLU A 288 -28.67 -20.56 -7.44
CA GLU A 288 -29.48 -21.48 -8.22
C GLU A 288 -28.59 -22.37 -9.10
N THR A 289 -29.07 -23.57 -9.37
CA THR A 289 -28.39 -24.55 -10.22
C THR A 289 -29.28 -25.02 -11.36
N SER A 290 -28.67 -25.41 -12.46
CA SER A 290 -29.32 -25.96 -13.64
C SER A 290 -28.58 -27.23 -14.09
N ALA A 291 -29.33 -28.28 -14.33
CA ALA A 291 -28.83 -29.54 -14.88
C ALA A 291 -29.06 -29.69 -16.38
N ASP A 292 -29.72 -28.71 -17.03
CA ASP A 292 -30.17 -28.75 -18.44
C ASP A 292 -29.57 -27.62 -19.30
N GLY A 293 -28.40 -27.08 -18.86
CA GLY A 293 -27.70 -26.03 -19.58
C GLY A 293 -28.35 -24.65 -19.44
N GLY A 294 -29.05 -24.39 -18.33
CA GLY A 294 -29.62 -23.08 -18.02
C GLY A 294 -31.05 -22.88 -18.51
N LYS A 295 -31.73 -23.94 -18.96
CA LYS A 295 -33.14 -23.86 -19.38
C LYS A 295 -34.08 -23.79 -18.18
N THR A 296 -33.80 -24.59 -17.14
CA THR A 296 -34.55 -24.57 -15.88
C THR A 296 -33.57 -24.35 -14.74
N TRP A 297 -34.04 -23.69 -13.65
CA TRP A 297 -33.24 -23.36 -12.50
C TRP A 297 -33.91 -23.82 -11.21
N VAL A 298 -33.11 -24.39 -10.31
CA VAL A 298 -33.53 -24.82 -8.97
C VAL A 298 -32.80 -23.99 -7.96
N THR A 299 -33.54 -23.37 -7.05
CA THR A 299 -32.95 -22.57 -5.96
C THR A 299 -32.28 -23.53 -4.96
N SER A 300 -30.97 -23.34 -4.76
CA SER A 300 -30.19 -24.04 -3.75
C SER A 300 -30.33 -23.37 -2.39
N TYR A 301 -30.26 -22.04 -2.37
CA TYR A 301 -30.61 -21.20 -1.21
C TYR A 301 -30.89 -19.75 -1.66
N ASP A 302 -31.66 -19.08 -0.82
CA ASP A 302 -32.04 -17.66 -0.99
C ASP A 302 -31.97 -16.99 0.36
N PHE A 303 -31.07 -16.03 0.51
CA PHE A 303 -30.79 -15.36 1.79
C PHE A 303 -31.00 -13.85 1.66
N THR A 304 -31.53 -13.28 2.75
CA THR A 304 -31.67 -11.84 2.92
C THR A 304 -30.74 -11.36 4.01
N TYR A 305 -29.80 -10.51 3.66
CA TYR A 305 -28.87 -9.83 4.54
C TYR A 305 -29.51 -8.52 5.01
N ILE A 306 -29.67 -8.36 6.31
CA ILE A 306 -30.16 -7.12 6.93
C ILE A 306 -29.00 -6.55 7.73
N ARG A 307 -28.68 -5.28 7.55
CA ARG A 307 -27.57 -4.61 8.23
C ARG A 307 -27.80 -4.59 9.73
N GLU A 308 -26.79 -5.03 10.51
CA GLU A 308 -26.84 -4.89 11.95
C GLU A 308 -26.94 -3.40 12.33
N LYS A 309 -27.88 -3.08 13.21
CA LYS A 309 -27.98 -1.72 13.79
C LYS A 309 -27.00 -1.63 14.95
N ASN A 310 -26.12 -0.64 14.89
CA ASN A 310 -25.19 -0.31 16.00
C ASN A 310 -25.94 0.11 17.25
#